data_634bc78442e981fac31ae488d67beb32
#
_entry.id   634bc78442e981fac31ae488d67beb32
#
_cell.length_a   1.000
_cell.length_b   1.000
_cell.length_c   1.000
_cell.angle_alpha   90.00
_cell.angle_beta   90.00
_cell.angle_gamma   90.00
#
_symmetry.space_group_name_H-M   'P 1'
#
loop_
_entity.id
_entity.type
_entity.pdbx_description
1 polymer ?
#
loop_
_entity_poly.entity_id
_entity_poly.type
_entity_poly.pdbx_seq_one_letter_code
_entity_poly.pdbx_strand_id
1 'polypeptide(L)'
;ANNLALVREKICRAEIDAGVAPGTVTLVGVTKNRTVLEIENAICEGLTDIGENRFQEAAKKLPQIRQPVTKHFVGHLQRNKVKNVLELFDLIQSVDSERLALEIDKRAKLRATKAKILMQVNTSGEESKFGVESERAEQLYEVIAGCENLELLGLMTIGLFSSDTAAVAACFRKLRKLFEKFSSFTASNCRMEILSMGMSSDYEIAIAEGANMVRVGTAIFGSCPY
;
A
#
# COMPACT_ATOMS: atom_id res chain seq x y z
N ALA A 1 -9.44 -19.71 7.61
CA ALA A 1 -9.61 -19.42 9.05
C ALA A 1 -8.27 -19.40 9.79
N ASN A 2 -7.52 -20.48 9.77
CA ASN A 2 -6.31 -20.60 10.59
C ASN A 2 -5.19 -19.62 10.18
N ASN A 3 -4.99 -19.37 8.89
CA ASN A 3 -3.88 -18.57 8.40
C ASN A 3 -3.99 -17.07 8.75
N LEU A 4 -5.20 -16.48 8.69
CA LEU A 4 -5.40 -15.07 9.03
C LEU A 4 -5.11 -14.82 10.52
N ALA A 5 -5.56 -15.72 11.39
CA ALA A 5 -5.28 -15.66 12.82
C ALA A 5 -3.77 -15.74 13.12
N LEU A 6 -3.05 -16.67 12.47
CA LEU A 6 -1.61 -16.80 12.59
C LEU A 6 -0.84 -15.55 12.11
N VAL A 7 -1.28 -14.95 11.00
CA VAL A 7 -0.68 -13.70 10.50
C VAL A 7 -0.88 -12.58 11.52
N ARG A 8 -2.07 -12.45 12.10
CA ARG A 8 -2.35 -11.43 13.13
C ARG A 8 -1.55 -11.64 14.40
N GLU A 9 -1.42 -12.88 14.84
CA GLU A 9 -0.59 -13.21 16.02
C GLU A 9 0.87 -12.77 15.78
N LYS A 10 1.43 -13.06 14.62
CA LYS A 10 2.79 -12.65 14.25
C LYS A 10 2.94 -11.13 14.13
N ILE A 11 1.94 -10.44 13.55
CA ILE A 11 1.93 -8.98 13.51
C ILE A 11 1.93 -8.41 14.93
N CYS A 12 1.03 -8.89 15.79
CA CYS A 12 0.93 -8.46 17.19
C CYS A 12 2.26 -8.66 17.94
N ARG A 13 2.92 -9.79 17.71
CA ARG A 13 4.23 -10.05 18.31
C ARG A 13 5.31 -9.09 17.79
N ALA A 14 5.34 -8.87 16.47
CA ALA A 14 6.28 -7.92 15.87
C ALA A 14 6.05 -6.47 16.35
N GLU A 15 4.79 -6.06 16.58
CA GLU A 15 4.44 -4.78 17.18
C GLU A 15 5.02 -4.66 18.61
N ILE A 16 4.83 -5.68 19.44
CA ILE A 16 5.37 -5.71 20.81
C ILE A 16 6.90 -5.65 20.79
N ASP A 17 7.54 -6.45 19.95
CA ASP A 17 9.00 -6.50 19.81
C ASP A 17 9.59 -5.18 19.31
N ALA A 18 8.83 -4.43 18.49
CA ALA A 18 9.16 -3.08 18.01
C ALA A 18 8.82 -1.95 18.99
N GLY A 19 8.23 -2.27 20.16
CA GLY A 19 7.80 -1.28 21.16
C GLY A 19 6.57 -0.46 20.74
N VAL A 20 5.76 -0.99 19.82
CA VAL A 20 4.53 -0.37 19.33
C VAL A 20 3.31 -1.05 19.95
N ALA A 21 2.24 -0.29 20.20
CA ALA A 21 1.03 -0.85 20.76
C ALA A 21 0.38 -1.88 19.81
N PRO A 22 -0.06 -3.05 20.31
CA PRO A 22 -0.75 -4.03 19.50
C PRO A 22 -1.99 -3.46 18.79
N GLY A 23 -2.17 -3.81 17.53
CA GLY A 23 -3.28 -3.33 16.71
C GLY A 23 -3.03 -1.99 16.00
N THR A 24 -1.82 -1.46 16.07
CA THR A 24 -1.41 -0.24 15.34
C THR A 24 -1.20 -0.51 13.85
N VAL A 25 -0.71 -1.72 13.51
CA VAL A 25 -0.39 -2.08 12.13
C VAL A 25 -1.63 -2.54 11.37
N THR A 26 -1.96 -1.82 10.30
CA THR A 26 -3.04 -2.21 9.38
C THR A 26 -2.60 -3.39 8.51
N LEU A 27 -3.40 -4.45 8.51
CA LEU A 27 -3.20 -5.62 7.66
C LEU A 27 -4.05 -5.51 6.40
N VAL A 28 -3.42 -5.27 5.25
CA VAL A 28 -4.08 -5.32 3.93
C VAL A 28 -3.94 -6.74 3.37
N GLY A 29 -5.06 -7.44 3.22
CA GLY A 29 -5.11 -8.75 2.56
C GLY A 29 -5.04 -8.62 1.04
N VAL A 30 -3.94 -9.06 0.42
CA VAL A 30 -3.78 -8.99 -1.04
C VAL A 30 -4.54 -10.13 -1.72
N THR A 31 -5.61 -9.78 -2.43
CA THR A 31 -6.64 -10.70 -2.93
C THR A 31 -6.51 -11.04 -4.42
N LYS A 32 -5.36 -10.72 -5.04
CA LYS A 32 -5.09 -11.12 -6.42
C LYS A 32 -5.24 -12.64 -6.61
N ASN A 33 -5.89 -13.03 -7.70
CA ASN A 33 -6.18 -14.44 -8.04
C ASN A 33 -7.00 -15.18 -6.96
N ARG A 34 -7.84 -14.47 -6.18
CA ARG A 34 -8.75 -15.07 -5.19
C ARG A 34 -10.20 -14.88 -5.62
N THR A 35 -11.01 -15.86 -5.26
CA THR A 35 -12.46 -15.83 -5.51
C THR A 35 -13.16 -14.87 -4.55
N VAL A 36 -14.35 -14.40 -4.92
CA VAL A 36 -15.19 -13.57 -4.04
C VAL A 36 -15.47 -14.30 -2.72
N LEU A 37 -15.73 -15.60 -2.75
CA LEU A 37 -16.01 -16.40 -1.54
C LEU A 37 -14.81 -16.43 -0.58
N GLU A 38 -13.57 -16.59 -1.08
CA GLU A 38 -12.36 -16.55 -0.25
C GLU A 38 -12.19 -15.18 0.42
N ILE A 39 -12.50 -14.10 -0.32
CA ILE A 39 -12.40 -12.74 0.17
C ILE A 39 -13.47 -12.48 1.24
N GLU A 40 -14.73 -12.84 0.97
CA GLU A 40 -15.83 -12.68 1.92
C GLU A 40 -15.60 -13.48 3.21
N ASN A 41 -15.07 -14.70 3.11
CA ASN A 41 -14.69 -15.48 4.29
C ASN A 41 -13.62 -14.78 5.13
N ALA A 42 -12.59 -14.19 4.50
CA ALA A 42 -11.56 -13.46 5.23
C ALA A 42 -12.13 -12.18 5.88
N ILE A 43 -13.06 -11.48 5.22
CA ILE A 43 -13.75 -10.32 5.79
C ILE A 43 -14.62 -10.73 6.98
N CYS A 44 -15.35 -11.85 6.89
CA CYS A 44 -16.12 -12.39 8.01
C CYS A 44 -15.24 -12.77 9.22
N GLU A 45 -13.98 -13.13 8.96
CA GLU A 45 -12.98 -13.35 10.02
C GLU A 45 -12.30 -12.05 10.47
N GLY A 46 -12.84 -10.90 10.04
CA GLY A 46 -12.47 -9.56 10.48
C GLY A 46 -11.40 -8.88 9.65
N LEU A 47 -11.05 -9.36 8.44
CA LEU A 47 -10.18 -8.58 7.54
C LEU A 47 -10.92 -7.31 7.10
N THR A 48 -10.34 -6.15 7.39
CA THR A 48 -10.95 -4.83 7.16
C THR A 48 -10.45 -4.13 5.90
N ASP A 49 -9.30 -4.58 5.38
CA ASP A 49 -8.59 -3.95 4.27
C ASP A 49 -8.16 -4.99 3.25
N ILE A 50 -8.46 -4.76 1.97
CA ILE A 50 -8.08 -5.65 0.87
C ILE A 50 -7.31 -4.88 -0.21
N GLY A 51 -6.36 -5.57 -0.86
CA GLY A 51 -5.50 -4.98 -1.88
C GLY A 51 -5.54 -5.73 -3.20
N GLU A 52 -5.65 -4.98 -4.30
CA GLU A 52 -5.67 -5.53 -5.66
C GLU A 52 -4.54 -4.97 -6.52
N ASN A 53 -3.97 -5.85 -7.34
CA ASN A 53 -2.86 -5.48 -8.23
C ASN A 53 -3.33 -5.12 -9.65
N ARG A 54 -4.48 -5.64 -10.09
CA ARG A 54 -4.96 -5.51 -11.47
C ARG A 54 -6.40 -5.01 -11.50
N PHE A 55 -6.62 -3.86 -12.13
CA PHE A 55 -7.96 -3.26 -12.26
C PHE A 55 -8.97 -4.23 -12.90
N GLN A 56 -8.59 -4.93 -13.98
CA GLN A 56 -9.51 -5.80 -14.72
C GLN A 56 -10.05 -6.95 -13.86
N GLU A 57 -9.22 -7.48 -12.96
CA GLU A 57 -9.62 -8.51 -12.01
C GLU A 57 -10.51 -7.93 -10.92
N ALA A 58 -10.07 -6.81 -10.33
CA ALA A 58 -10.81 -6.10 -9.28
C ALA A 58 -12.22 -5.68 -9.74
N ALA A 59 -12.35 -5.15 -10.95
CA ALA A 59 -13.62 -4.69 -11.50
C ALA A 59 -14.66 -5.82 -11.65
N LYS A 60 -14.22 -7.07 -11.78
CA LYS A 60 -15.12 -8.23 -11.87
C LYS A 60 -15.59 -8.70 -10.49
N LYS A 61 -14.75 -8.63 -9.47
CA LYS A 61 -15.02 -9.25 -8.15
C LYS A 61 -15.41 -8.26 -7.06
N LEU A 62 -14.81 -7.07 -6.99
CA LEU A 62 -15.09 -6.13 -5.89
C LEU A 62 -16.55 -5.67 -5.83
N PRO A 63 -17.29 -5.45 -6.95
CA PRO A 63 -18.71 -5.14 -6.88
C PRO A 63 -19.59 -6.26 -6.31
N GLN A 64 -19.09 -7.49 -6.22
CA GLN A 64 -19.82 -8.63 -5.67
C GLN A 64 -19.62 -8.79 -4.16
N ILE A 65 -18.63 -8.11 -3.58
CA ILE A 65 -18.36 -8.13 -2.13
C ILE A 65 -19.40 -7.27 -1.43
N ARG A 66 -20.13 -7.86 -0.51
CA ARG A 66 -21.28 -7.23 0.19
C ARG A 66 -20.89 -6.59 1.52
N GLN A 67 -19.84 -7.10 2.16
CA GLN A 67 -19.38 -6.57 3.44
C GLN A 67 -18.60 -5.28 3.26
N PRO A 68 -18.67 -4.35 4.23
CA PRO A 68 -17.85 -3.16 4.23
C PRO A 68 -16.37 -3.54 4.35
N VAL A 69 -15.55 -3.03 3.44
CA VAL A 69 -14.10 -3.25 3.42
C VAL A 69 -13.42 -2.11 2.70
N THR A 70 -12.27 -1.66 3.21
CA THR A 70 -11.42 -0.66 2.55
C THR A 70 -10.67 -1.32 1.38
N LYS A 71 -10.75 -0.70 0.21
CA LYS A 71 -10.20 -1.25 -1.04
C LYS A 71 -8.96 -0.47 -1.46
N HIS A 72 -7.82 -1.13 -1.49
CA HIS A 72 -6.52 -0.56 -1.85
C HIS A 72 -6.10 -1.00 -3.25
N PHE A 73 -5.72 -0.06 -4.11
CA PHE A 73 -5.02 -0.38 -5.34
C PHE A 73 -3.52 -0.39 -5.06
N VAL A 74 -2.87 -1.55 -5.15
CA VAL A 74 -1.47 -1.74 -4.76
C VAL A 74 -0.55 -2.13 -5.93
N GLY A 75 -1.11 -2.39 -7.12
CA GLY A 75 -0.35 -2.70 -8.33
C GLY A 75 0.04 -1.46 -9.13
N HIS A 76 0.86 -1.63 -10.17
CA HIS A 76 1.21 -0.53 -11.05
C HIS A 76 -0.03 0.04 -11.77
N LEU A 77 -0.25 1.34 -11.62
CA LEU A 77 -1.40 2.03 -12.18
C LEU A 77 -1.07 2.71 -13.52
N GLN A 78 -1.65 2.17 -14.59
CA GLN A 78 -1.59 2.83 -15.89
C GLN A 78 -2.53 4.04 -15.93
N ARG A 79 -2.08 5.17 -16.50
CA ARG A 79 -2.84 6.42 -16.57
C ARG A 79 -4.25 6.28 -17.19
N ASN A 80 -4.40 5.44 -18.23
CA ASN A 80 -5.69 5.20 -18.88
C ASN A 80 -6.70 4.45 -17.99
N LYS A 81 -6.29 3.91 -16.86
CA LYS A 81 -7.14 3.22 -15.87
C LYS A 81 -7.52 4.09 -14.67
N VAL A 82 -6.91 5.27 -14.51
CA VAL A 82 -7.10 6.15 -13.35
C VAL A 82 -8.59 6.45 -13.11
N LYS A 83 -9.35 6.82 -14.14
CA LYS A 83 -10.79 7.08 -14.01
C LYS A 83 -11.51 5.94 -13.29
N ASN A 84 -11.28 4.74 -13.74
CA ASN A 84 -11.99 3.55 -13.26
C ASN A 84 -11.49 3.11 -11.86
N VAL A 85 -10.18 3.29 -11.58
CA VAL A 85 -9.61 2.99 -10.26
C VAL A 85 -10.18 3.93 -9.19
N LEU A 86 -10.35 5.22 -9.49
CA LEU A 86 -10.99 6.18 -8.59
C LEU A 86 -12.48 5.89 -8.29
N GLU A 87 -13.14 5.06 -9.10
CA GLU A 87 -14.52 4.63 -8.86
C GLU A 87 -14.63 3.43 -7.91
N LEU A 88 -13.56 2.66 -7.81
CA LEU A 88 -13.61 1.34 -7.19
C LEU A 88 -12.75 1.22 -5.92
N PHE A 89 -11.77 2.10 -5.74
CA PHE A 89 -10.79 2.01 -4.66
C PHE A 89 -10.80 3.24 -3.76
N ASP A 90 -10.55 3.00 -2.48
CA ASP A 90 -10.52 4.01 -1.44
C ASP A 90 -9.13 4.63 -1.27
N LEU A 91 -8.05 3.87 -1.57
CA LEU A 91 -6.66 4.30 -1.48
C LEU A 91 -5.83 3.73 -2.63
N ILE A 92 -5.09 4.59 -3.32
CA ILE A 92 -4.12 4.21 -4.36
C ILE A 92 -2.71 4.28 -3.75
N GLN A 93 -2.05 3.13 -3.59
CA GLN A 93 -0.73 3.06 -2.95
C GLN A 93 0.45 3.16 -3.93
N SER A 94 0.21 3.26 -5.22
CA SER A 94 1.21 3.07 -6.29
C SER A 94 1.45 4.32 -7.15
N VAL A 95 1.45 5.51 -6.54
CA VAL A 95 1.74 6.74 -7.28
C VAL A 95 3.25 6.93 -7.35
N ASP A 96 3.82 6.72 -8.54
CA ASP A 96 5.26 6.62 -8.78
C ASP A 96 5.83 7.70 -9.72
N SER A 97 5.00 8.60 -10.22
CA SER A 97 5.42 9.60 -11.20
C SER A 97 4.54 10.85 -11.21
N GLU A 98 5.12 11.98 -11.56
CA GLU A 98 4.43 13.26 -11.71
C GLU A 98 3.24 13.15 -12.69
N ARG A 99 3.47 12.48 -13.84
CA ARG A 99 2.43 12.30 -14.86
C ARG A 99 1.23 11.51 -14.35
N LEU A 100 1.46 10.55 -13.45
CA LEU A 100 0.39 9.78 -12.83
C LEU A 100 -0.34 10.62 -11.77
N ALA A 101 0.39 11.34 -10.92
CA ALA A 101 -0.17 12.22 -9.91
C ALA A 101 -1.09 13.29 -10.54
N LEU A 102 -0.62 13.97 -11.58
CA LEU A 102 -1.40 14.99 -12.31
C LEU A 102 -2.66 14.39 -12.99
N GLU A 103 -2.58 13.17 -13.55
CA GLU A 103 -3.76 12.51 -14.11
C GLU A 103 -4.79 12.15 -13.03
N ILE A 104 -4.33 11.69 -11.85
CA ILE A 104 -5.22 11.38 -10.72
C ILE A 104 -5.88 12.67 -10.23
N ASP A 105 -5.14 13.76 -10.04
CA ASP A 105 -5.67 15.05 -9.63
C ASP A 105 -6.75 15.55 -10.60
N LYS A 106 -6.43 15.55 -11.91
CA LYS A 106 -7.37 15.93 -12.95
C LYS A 106 -8.66 15.11 -12.91
N ARG A 107 -8.58 13.79 -12.72
CA ARG A 107 -9.76 12.91 -12.66
C ARG A 107 -10.55 13.08 -11.38
N ALA A 108 -9.88 13.27 -10.25
CA ALA A 108 -10.52 13.56 -8.97
C ALA A 108 -11.28 14.88 -9.03
N LYS A 109 -10.70 15.94 -9.62
CA LYS A 109 -11.37 17.23 -9.88
C LYS A 109 -12.66 17.07 -10.67
N LEU A 110 -12.63 16.31 -11.77
CA LEU A 110 -13.80 16.05 -12.60
C LEU A 110 -14.93 15.31 -11.87
N ARG A 111 -14.60 14.62 -10.79
CA ARG A 111 -15.55 13.90 -9.94
C ARG A 111 -15.96 14.70 -8.69
N ALA A 112 -15.44 15.90 -8.52
CA ALA A 112 -15.60 16.73 -7.32
C ALA A 112 -15.24 15.96 -6.03
N THR A 113 -14.17 15.15 -6.07
CA THR A 113 -13.67 14.33 -4.94
C THR A 113 -12.18 14.57 -4.72
N LYS A 114 -11.68 14.19 -3.55
CA LYS A 114 -10.24 14.09 -3.30
C LYS A 114 -9.81 12.64 -3.34
N ALA A 115 -8.71 12.36 -4.03
CA ALA A 115 -8.13 11.03 -4.12
C ALA A 115 -7.08 10.82 -3.02
N LYS A 116 -7.27 9.81 -2.18
CA LYS A 116 -6.28 9.39 -1.19
C LYS A 116 -5.21 8.56 -1.88
N ILE A 117 -3.96 8.93 -1.67
CA ILE A 117 -2.83 8.30 -2.33
C ILE A 117 -1.66 8.04 -1.36
N LEU A 118 -0.82 7.04 -1.69
CA LEU A 118 0.53 6.91 -1.18
C LEU A 118 1.52 7.08 -2.35
N MET A 119 2.65 7.70 -2.09
CA MET A 119 3.75 7.78 -3.04
C MET A 119 4.56 6.49 -2.98
N GLN A 120 4.69 5.81 -4.12
CA GLN A 120 5.52 4.61 -4.22
C GLN A 120 6.96 4.99 -4.53
N VAL A 121 7.88 4.57 -3.66
CA VAL A 121 9.32 4.80 -3.78
C VAL A 121 10.06 3.49 -4.07
N ASN A 122 10.94 3.48 -5.05
CA ASN A 122 11.87 2.40 -5.30
C ASN A 122 13.06 2.51 -4.34
N THR A 123 13.05 1.72 -3.27
CA THR A 123 14.14 1.70 -2.28
C THR A 123 15.16 0.59 -2.53
N SER A 124 14.87 -0.35 -3.45
CA SER A 124 15.78 -1.45 -3.76
C SER A 124 16.89 -1.06 -4.73
N GLY A 125 16.69 0.00 -5.52
CA GLY A 125 17.61 0.41 -6.58
C GLY A 125 17.56 -0.47 -7.83
N GLU A 126 16.68 -1.47 -7.89
CA GLU A 126 16.49 -2.31 -9.07
C GLU A 126 15.66 -1.56 -10.12
N GLU A 127 16.22 -1.33 -11.33
CA GLU A 127 15.53 -0.64 -12.43
C GLU A 127 14.22 -1.32 -12.88
N SER A 128 14.11 -2.63 -12.66
CA SER A 128 12.92 -3.40 -13.01
C SER A 128 11.72 -3.16 -12.08
N LYS A 129 11.91 -2.50 -10.95
CA LYS A 129 10.86 -2.24 -9.96
C LYS A 129 10.22 -0.87 -10.14
N PHE A 130 8.90 -0.85 -10.03
CA PHE A 130 8.13 0.39 -10.01
C PHE A 130 8.39 1.20 -8.74
N GLY A 131 8.20 2.50 -8.83
CA GLY A 131 8.42 3.47 -7.78
C GLY A 131 9.31 4.60 -8.27
N VAL A 132 9.10 5.81 -7.76
CA VAL A 132 10.01 6.92 -7.99
C VAL A 132 11.36 6.61 -7.33
N GLU A 133 12.45 6.95 -7.97
CA GLU A 133 13.79 6.88 -7.36
C GLU A 133 13.84 7.73 -6.10
N SER A 134 14.53 7.23 -5.07
CA SER A 134 14.59 7.92 -3.77
C SER A 134 15.10 9.35 -3.86
N GLU A 135 16.02 9.60 -4.79
CA GLU A 135 16.65 10.89 -5.06
C GLU A 135 15.66 11.88 -5.72
N ARG A 136 14.65 11.36 -6.40
CA ARG A 136 13.59 12.15 -7.07
C ARG A 136 12.28 12.22 -6.27
N ALA A 137 12.22 11.55 -5.12
CA ALA A 137 11.00 11.49 -4.31
C ALA A 137 10.54 12.87 -3.82
N GLU A 138 11.47 13.78 -3.52
CA GLU A 138 11.16 15.16 -3.10
C GLU A 138 10.50 15.97 -4.23
N GLN A 139 11.01 15.85 -5.46
CA GLN A 139 10.41 16.49 -6.63
C GLN A 139 8.98 16.00 -6.85
N LEU A 140 8.72 14.69 -6.71
CA LEU A 140 7.37 14.15 -6.82
C LEU A 140 6.48 14.62 -5.67
N TYR A 141 7.00 14.74 -4.45
CA TYR A 141 6.28 15.30 -3.31
C TYR A 141 5.81 16.73 -3.60
N GLU A 142 6.69 17.61 -4.12
CA GLU A 142 6.36 18.99 -4.46
C GLU A 142 5.25 19.09 -5.49
N VAL A 143 5.27 18.24 -6.53
CA VAL A 143 4.20 18.15 -7.52
C VAL A 143 2.87 17.74 -6.87
N ILE A 144 2.88 16.73 -6.00
CA ILE A 144 1.68 16.25 -5.28
C ILE A 144 1.16 17.35 -4.33
N ALA A 145 2.05 18.05 -3.62
CA ALA A 145 1.69 19.17 -2.74
C ALA A 145 0.99 20.32 -3.48
N GLY A 146 1.31 20.52 -4.77
CA GLY A 146 0.62 21.47 -5.65
C GLY A 146 -0.73 21.00 -6.20
N CYS A 147 -1.15 19.76 -5.95
CA CYS A 147 -2.40 19.18 -6.45
C CYS A 147 -3.54 19.39 -5.44
N GLU A 148 -4.61 20.09 -5.84
CA GLU A 148 -5.72 20.43 -4.94
C GLU A 148 -6.65 19.24 -4.63
N ASN A 149 -6.70 18.23 -5.52
CA ASN A 149 -7.64 17.11 -5.43
C ASN A 149 -6.95 15.79 -5.03
N LEU A 150 -5.71 15.87 -4.51
CA LEU A 150 -4.99 14.75 -3.92
C LEU A 150 -4.88 14.92 -2.41
N GLU A 151 -4.93 13.80 -1.70
CA GLU A 151 -4.51 13.68 -0.30
C GLU A 151 -3.38 12.66 -0.22
N LEU A 152 -2.14 13.13 -0.06
CA LEU A 152 -0.99 12.27 0.20
C LEU A 152 -1.01 11.83 1.66
N LEU A 153 -1.25 10.55 1.90
CA LEU A 153 -1.33 10.00 3.25
C LEU A 153 -0.03 9.31 3.71
N GLY A 154 0.98 9.24 2.86
CA GLY A 154 2.25 8.62 3.22
C GLY A 154 2.98 7.97 2.06
N LEU A 155 3.84 7.02 2.39
CA LEU A 155 4.75 6.36 1.45
C LEU A 155 4.49 4.85 1.36
N MET A 156 4.83 4.27 0.21
CA MET A 156 4.81 2.83 -0.03
C MET A 156 6.10 2.36 -0.70
N THR A 157 6.58 1.17 -0.36
CA THR A 157 7.58 0.44 -1.15
C THR A 157 7.29 -1.06 -1.22
N ILE A 158 7.76 -1.70 -2.30
CA ILE A 158 7.73 -3.18 -2.42
C ILE A 158 8.97 -3.80 -1.78
N GLY A 159 10.03 -3.04 -1.58
CA GLY A 159 11.27 -3.53 -0.98
C GLY A 159 12.07 -4.49 -1.88
N LEU A 160 13.13 -5.06 -1.31
CA LEU A 160 14.00 -6.03 -1.97
C LEU A 160 13.47 -7.45 -1.71
N PHE A 161 13.36 -8.27 -2.76
CA PHE A 161 13.08 -9.69 -2.59
C PHE A 161 14.40 -10.46 -2.45
N SER A 162 14.80 -10.72 -1.21
CA SER A 162 16.07 -11.37 -0.87
C SER A 162 15.95 -12.21 0.40
N SER A 163 16.80 -13.21 0.52
CA SER A 163 17.03 -13.94 1.78
C SER A 163 17.95 -13.18 2.77
N ASP A 164 18.65 -12.14 2.29
CA ASP A 164 19.44 -11.24 3.13
C ASP A 164 18.52 -10.27 3.89
N THR A 165 18.22 -10.60 5.13
CA THR A 165 17.35 -9.80 5.99
C THR A 165 17.92 -8.41 6.29
N ALA A 166 19.25 -8.26 6.34
CA ALA A 166 19.89 -6.96 6.56
C ALA A 166 19.70 -6.03 5.35
N ALA A 167 19.81 -6.56 4.13
CA ALA A 167 19.56 -5.81 2.90
C ALA A 167 18.06 -5.42 2.78
N VAL A 168 17.15 -6.33 3.14
CA VAL A 168 15.70 -6.05 3.19
C VAL A 168 15.40 -4.93 4.20
N ALA A 169 15.93 -5.03 5.42
CA ALA A 169 15.77 -3.99 6.45
C ALA A 169 16.33 -2.63 5.99
N ALA A 170 17.48 -2.62 5.29
CA ALA A 170 18.07 -1.38 4.75
C ALA A 170 17.13 -0.68 3.75
N CYS A 171 16.42 -1.43 2.90
CA CYS A 171 15.41 -0.88 1.99
C CYS A 171 14.25 -0.22 2.75
N PHE A 172 13.73 -0.87 3.79
CA PHE A 172 12.66 -0.32 4.60
C PHE A 172 13.10 0.90 5.40
N ARG A 173 14.31 0.86 5.96
CA ARG A 173 14.91 2.02 6.67
C ARG A 173 15.11 3.22 5.72
N LYS A 174 15.43 3.00 4.44
CA LYS A 174 15.51 4.07 3.44
C LYS A 174 14.14 4.76 3.25
N LEU A 175 13.06 3.99 3.18
CA LEU A 175 11.71 4.54 3.08
C LEU A 175 11.31 5.31 4.35
N ARG A 176 11.60 4.77 5.52
CA ARG A 176 11.34 5.42 6.80
C ARG A 176 12.02 6.78 6.91
N LYS A 177 13.29 6.89 6.51
CA LYS A 177 14.00 8.17 6.51
C LYS A 177 13.33 9.21 5.60
N LEU A 178 12.82 8.80 4.43
CA LEU A 178 12.06 9.70 3.56
C LEU A 178 10.72 10.09 4.20
N PHE A 179 10.04 9.16 4.84
CA PHE A 179 8.80 9.43 5.56
C PHE A 179 9.01 10.45 6.69
N GLU A 180 10.04 10.27 7.51
CA GLU A 180 10.43 11.21 8.57
C GLU A 180 10.79 12.60 8.00
N LYS A 181 11.54 12.64 6.89
CA LYS A 181 11.86 13.88 6.18
C LYS A 181 10.59 14.60 5.73
N PHE A 182 9.68 13.90 5.06
CA PHE A 182 8.45 14.52 4.53
C PHE A 182 7.45 14.87 5.64
N SER A 183 7.52 14.22 6.79
CA SER A 183 6.71 14.59 7.97
C SER A 183 7.04 16.00 8.49
N SER A 184 8.23 16.52 8.20
CA SER A 184 8.63 17.89 8.55
C SER A 184 8.17 18.93 7.53
N PHE A 185 7.66 18.52 6.36
CA PHE A 185 7.21 19.42 5.31
C PHE A 185 5.78 19.88 5.57
N THR A 186 5.49 21.13 5.26
CA THR A 186 4.18 21.72 5.51
C THR A 186 3.41 21.87 4.20
N ALA A 187 2.45 21.00 3.98
CA ALA A 187 1.49 21.12 2.88
C ALA A 187 0.11 20.63 3.37
N SER A 188 -0.95 21.38 3.09
CA SER A 188 -2.29 21.14 3.64
C SER A 188 -2.93 19.82 3.18
N ASN A 189 -2.49 19.29 2.05
CA ASN A 189 -2.97 18.05 1.44
C ASN A 189 -1.99 16.88 1.57
N CYS A 190 -0.88 17.05 2.32
CA CYS A 190 0.12 16.01 2.54
C CYS A 190 0.23 15.70 4.03
N ARG A 191 -0.05 14.46 4.40
CA ARG A 191 0.07 13.94 5.76
C ARG A 191 0.86 12.65 5.73
N MET A 192 1.90 12.55 6.54
CA MET A 192 2.70 11.34 6.66
C MET A 192 2.15 10.46 7.78
N GLU A 193 1.05 9.78 7.50
CA GLU A 193 0.32 8.91 8.45
C GLU A 193 0.57 7.43 8.17
N ILE A 194 0.79 7.04 6.89
CA ILE A 194 0.87 5.65 6.46
C ILE A 194 2.25 5.34 5.90
N LEU A 195 2.93 4.37 6.51
CA LEU A 195 4.17 3.79 6.03
C LEU A 195 3.90 2.34 5.61
N SER A 196 3.52 2.17 4.31
CA SER A 196 3.12 0.90 3.74
C SER A 196 4.32 0.16 3.17
N MET A 197 4.81 -0.86 3.89
CA MET A 197 5.91 -1.72 3.46
C MET A 197 5.81 -3.07 4.15
N GLY A 198 6.42 -4.10 3.54
CA GLY A 198 6.34 -5.47 4.02
C GLY A 198 5.21 -6.28 3.37
N MET A 199 5.55 -7.53 3.02
CA MET A 199 4.71 -8.54 2.39
C MET A 199 4.81 -9.87 3.15
N SER A 200 4.26 -10.96 2.60
CA SER A 200 4.18 -12.27 3.27
C SER A 200 5.52 -12.81 3.79
N SER A 201 6.64 -12.42 3.19
CA SER A 201 7.98 -12.92 3.56
C SER A 201 8.77 -12.00 4.50
N ASP A 202 8.37 -10.74 4.65
CA ASP A 202 9.21 -9.71 5.26
C ASP A 202 8.45 -8.67 6.10
N TYR A 203 7.14 -8.87 6.35
CA TYR A 203 6.34 -7.90 7.11
C TYR A 203 6.82 -7.75 8.57
N GLU A 204 7.38 -8.80 9.18
CA GLU A 204 7.93 -8.73 10.54
C GLU A 204 9.15 -7.78 10.57
N ILE A 205 10.04 -7.87 9.55
CA ILE A 205 11.17 -6.94 9.38
C ILE A 205 10.66 -5.51 9.11
N ALA A 206 9.62 -5.38 8.27
CA ALA A 206 9.05 -4.08 7.96
C ALA A 206 8.46 -3.40 9.21
N ILE A 207 7.78 -4.14 10.08
CA ILE A 207 7.24 -3.62 11.34
C ILE A 207 8.38 -3.17 12.27
N ALA A 208 9.44 -3.95 12.38
CA ALA A 208 10.63 -3.55 13.14
C ALA A 208 11.28 -2.26 12.61
N GLU A 209 11.19 -2.00 11.31
CA GLU A 209 11.67 -0.76 10.66
C GLU A 209 10.59 0.34 10.63
N GLY A 210 9.44 0.17 11.30
CA GLY A 210 8.42 1.21 11.53
C GLY A 210 7.23 1.18 10.58
N ALA A 211 7.00 0.09 9.82
CA ALA A 211 5.77 -0.05 9.05
C ALA A 211 4.53 0.01 9.95
N ASN A 212 3.52 0.76 9.55
CA ASN A 212 2.20 0.74 10.17
C ASN A 212 1.10 0.23 9.21
N MET A 213 1.50 -0.22 8.01
CA MET A 213 0.64 -0.94 7.06
C MET A 213 1.47 -2.02 6.36
N VAL A 214 0.96 -3.26 6.38
CA VAL A 214 1.58 -4.41 5.69
C VAL A 214 0.61 -5.03 4.69
N ARG A 215 1.13 -5.62 3.60
CA ARG A 215 0.34 -6.17 2.51
C ARG A 215 0.60 -7.65 2.34
N VAL A 216 -0.28 -8.48 2.86
CA VAL A 216 -0.06 -9.93 2.98
C VAL A 216 -1.06 -10.69 2.09
N GLY A 217 -0.54 -11.53 1.19
CA GLY A 217 -1.36 -12.36 0.30
C GLY A 217 -1.21 -13.84 0.60
N THR A 218 -0.08 -14.42 0.20
CA THR A 218 0.17 -15.86 0.26
C THR A 218 0.09 -16.44 1.68
N ALA A 219 0.52 -15.69 2.69
CA ALA A 219 0.44 -16.14 4.08
C ALA A 219 -1.01 -16.23 4.60
N ILE A 220 -1.96 -15.46 4.03
CA ILE A 220 -3.39 -15.51 4.40
C ILE A 220 -4.11 -16.57 3.54
N PHE A 221 -3.98 -16.47 2.23
CA PHE A 221 -4.82 -17.20 1.27
C PHE A 221 -4.17 -18.50 0.73
N GLY A 222 -2.90 -18.77 1.11
CA GLY A 222 -2.12 -19.88 0.57
C GLY A 222 -1.46 -19.55 -0.77
N SER A 223 -0.67 -20.50 -1.29
CA SER A 223 -0.07 -20.41 -2.62
C SER A 223 -1.18 -20.39 -3.69
N CYS A 224 -1.00 -19.60 -4.74
CA CYS A 224 -1.89 -19.68 -5.90
C CYS A 224 -1.61 -20.98 -6.64
N PRO A 225 -2.62 -21.76 -7.03
CA PRO A 225 -2.40 -23.03 -7.75
C PRO A 225 -1.94 -22.84 -9.21
N TYR A 226 -1.62 -21.59 -9.64
CA TYR A 226 -1.15 -21.30 -11.02
C TYR A 226 0.02 -20.31 -11.04
#